data_a2f7d63ccba6fd59f107faf414db6641
#
_entry.id   a2f7d63ccba6fd59f107faf414db6641
#
_cell.length_a   1.000
_cell.length_b   1.000
_cell.length_c   1.000
_cell.angle_alpha   90.00
_cell.angle_beta   90.00
_cell.angle_gamma   90.00
#
_symmetry.space_group_name_H-M   'P 1'
#
loop_
_entity.id
_entity.type
_entity.pdbx_description
1 polymer ?
#
loop_
_entity_poly.entity_id
_entity_poly.type
_entity_poly.pdbx_seq_one_letter_code
_entity_poly.pdbx_strand_id
1 'polypeptide(L)'
;MGALGLGLILSNGLSQEGLGGAVWSGQWAAQGFILAEFMNRSRSLNRAVGSAVLISLALQVCLLGIWALQRAESPWSLLTQSMETAFRQGMELYGHGSMTTEESARIKEGISRASSLVVVLLPGIFASTNLMLQWWTLLVCRRFPFIWDGAKAPRLERLDEWGIPYPWVWVTILGGLLLLMPVEDLGAVGVNLLIFMGSVHFLQGMAVLSNLFRQRRVPPFFRGAVYALVFLQQVLLLVVAAIGLFDLWFDFRKRWGSPTLRA
;
A
#
# COMPACT_ATOMS: atom_id res chain seq x y z
N MET A 1 -5.16 -0.03 -7.29
CA MET A 1 -6.55 0.43 -7.40
C MET A 1 -6.92 1.41 -6.28
N GLY A 2 -6.60 1.16 -4.99
CA GLY A 2 -7.01 2.05 -3.88
C GLY A 2 -6.47 3.48 -3.94
N ALA A 3 -5.19 3.71 -4.29
CA ALA A 3 -4.62 5.06 -4.40
C ALA A 3 -5.20 5.85 -5.58
N LEU A 4 -5.46 5.18 -6.71
CA LEU A 4 -6.14 5.79 -7.85
C LEU A 4 -7.59 6.14 -7.50
N GLY A 5 -8.30 5.29 -6.77
CA GLY A 5 -9.67 5.54 -6.34
C GLY A 5 -9.79 6.73 -5.40
N LEU A 6 -8.88 6.83 -4.41
CA LEU A 6 -8.85 7.95 -3.48
C LEU A 6 -8.37 9.23 -4.17
N GLY A 7 -7.45 9.07 -5.12
CA GLY A 7 -7.07 10.11 -6.02
C GLY A 7 -8.24 10.73 -6.73
N LEU A 8 -9.03 9.93 -7.34
CA LEU A 8 -10.25 10.37 -8.01
C LEU A 8 -11.27 11.00 -7.04
N ILE A 9 -11.38 10.48 -5.80
CA ILE A 9 -12.30 11.02 -4.79
C ILE A 9 -11.86 12.40 -4.31
N LEU A 10 -10.59 12.56 -3.97
CA LEU A 10 -10.04 13.87 -3.58
C LEU A 10 -9.99 14.82 -4.78
N SER A 11 -9.67 14.34 -5.99
CA SER A 11 -9.69 15.17 -7.20
C SER A 11 -11.09 15.63 -7.58
N ASN A 12 -12.12 14.80 -7.46
CA ASN A 12 -13.52 15.22 -7.68
C ASN A 12 -13.98 16.23 -6.61
N GLY A 13 -13.56 16.08 -5.36
CA GLY A 13 -13.84 17.08 -4.31
C GLY A 13 -13.16 18.44 -4.57
N LEU A 14 -11.98 18.42 -5.20
CA LEU A 14 -11.18 19.61 -5.50
C LEU A 14 -11.31 20.08 -6.96
N SER A 15 -11.85 19.25 -7.87
CA SER A 15 -11.94 19.55 -9.31
C SER A 15 -12.99 20.60 -9.67
N GLN A 16 -13.88 20.94 -8.76
CA GLN A 16 -14.76 22.10 -8.98
C GLN A 16 -13.99 23.43 -9.13
N GLU A 17 -12.68 23.43 -8.76
CA GLU A 17 -11.81 24.61 -8.83
C GLU A 17 -10.52 24.41 -9.67
N GLY A 18 -10.38 23.31 -10.43
CA GLY A 18 -9.17 23.06 -11.23
C GLY A 18 -7.89 22.73 -10.44
N LEU A 19 -7.93 22.73 -9.10
CA LEU A 19 -6.80 22.50 -8.21
C LEU A 19 -6.53 21.00 -7.94
N GLY A 20 -7.50 20.13 -8.20
CA GLY A 20 -7.41 18.71 -7.85
C GLY A 20 -6.20 18.00 -8.48
N GLY A 21 -5.96 18.21 -9.76
CA GLY A 21 -4.81 17.64 -10.47
C GLY A 21 -3.46 18.13 -9.94
N ALA A 22 -3.36 19.41 -9.60
CA ALA A 22 -2.15 20.01 -9.06
C ALA A 22 -1.81 19.49 -7.66
N VAL A 23 -2.81 19.33 -6.79
CA VAL A 23 -2.62 18.74 -5.44
C VAL A 23 -2.14 17.29 -5.53
N TRP A 24 -2.69 16.52 -6.48
CA TRP A 24 -2.24 15.14 -6.72
C TRP A 24 -0.82 15.07 -7.21
N SER A 25 -0.49 15.83 -8.25
CA SER A 25 0.87 15.86 -8.79
C SER A 25 1.87 16.34 -7.73
N GLY A 26 1.49 17.34 -6.95
CA GLY A 26 2.27 17.84 -5.84
C GLY A 26 2.51 16.79 -4.74
N GLN A 27 1.50 15.98 -4.41
CA GLN A 27 1.63 14.91 -3.42
C GLN A 27 2.61 13.81 -3.89
N TRP A 28 2.55 13.41 -5.17
CA TRP A 28 3.49 12.44 -5.73
C TRP A 28 4.93 12.96 -5.73
N ALA A 29 5.12 14.22 -6.12
CA ALA A 29 6.42 14.88 -6.07
C ALA A 29 6.95 14.98 -4.63
N ALA A 30 6.10 15.36 -3.68
CA ALA A 30 6.46 15.44 -2.26
C ALA A 30 6.88 14.07 -1.70
N GLN A 31 6.18 12.99 -2.06
CA GLN A 31 6.55 11.63 -1.64
C GLN A 31 7.94 11.23 -2.16
N GLY A 32 8.23 11.50 -3.43
CA GLY A 32 9.55 11.24 -4.02
C GLY A 32 10.66 12.04 -3.32
N PHE A 33 10.41 13.33 -3.05
CA PHE A 33 11.34 14.21 -2.33
C PHE A 33 11.59 13.73 -0.88
N ILE A 34 10.53 13.40 -0.15
CA ILE A 34 10.60 12.89 1.22
C ILE A 34 11.45 11.62 1.26
N LEU A 35 11.19 10.68 0.35
CA LEU A 35 11.98 9.44 0.27
C LEU A 35 13.45 9.74 -0.01
N ALA A 36 13.76 10.58 -1.00
CA ALA A 36 15.12 10.95 -1.36
C ALA A 36 15.87 11.57 -0.17
N GLU A 37 15.22 12.48 0.56
CA GLU A 37 15.79 13.14 1.73
C GLU A 37 16.10 12.13 2.85
N PHE A 38 15.18 11.21 3.15
CA PHE A 38 15.44 10.17 4.15
C PHE A 38 16.49 9.15 3.70
N MET A 39 16.56 8.83 2.43
CA MET A 39 17.61 7.98 1.87
C MET A 39 19.00 8.62 2.03
N ASN A 40 19.10 9.95 1.88
CA ASN A 40 20.36 10.68 2.08
C ASN A 40 20.77 10.72 3.56
N ARG A 41 19.82 10.82 4.48
CA ARG A 41 20.09 10.96 5.93
C ARG A 41 20.24 9.61 6.64
N SER A 42 19.54 8.59 6.19
CA SER A 42 19.46 7.29 6.87
C SER A 42 20.48 6.29 6.35
N ARG A 43 21.14 5.57 7.27
CA ARG A 43 22.01 4.45 6.94
C ARG A 43 21.26 3.13 6.69
N SER A 44 19.95 3.09 6.94
CA SER A 44 19.13 1.89 6.88
C SER A 44 17.91 2.13 5.99
N LEU A 45 17.69 1.25 5.03
CA LEU A 45 16.55 1.29 4.12
C LEU A 45 15.21 1.25 4.89
N ASN A 46 15.11 0.40 5.92
CA ASN A 46 13.90 0.30 6.73
C ASN A 46 13.54 1.63 7.40
N ARG A 47 14.55 2.36 7.93
CA ARG A 47 14.32 3.68 8.53
C ARG A 47 13.93 4.72 7.49
N ALA A 48 14.61 4.74 6.34
CA ALA A 48 14.30 5.68 5.28
C ALA A 48 12.86 5.51 4.76
N VAL A 49 12.50 4.28 4.37
CA VAL A 49 11.16 3.98 3.86
C VAL A 49 10.09 4.17 4.94
N GLY A 50 10.33 3.66 6.15
CA GLY A 50 9.39 3.82 7.27
C GLY A 50 9.13 5.28 7.61
N SER A 51 10.17 6.12 7.69
CA SER A 51 10.02 7.56 7.95
C SER A 51 9.30 8.25 6.79
N ALA A 52 9.60 7.90 5.54
CA ALA A 52 8.93 8.46 4.38
C ALA A 52 7.43 8.11 4.35
N VAL A 53 7.08 6.87 4.68
CA VAL A 53 5.67 6.44 4.81
C VAL A 53 4.96 7.21 5.91
N LEU A 54 5.55 7.32 7.11
CA LEU A 54 4.94 8.03 8.24
C LEU A 54 4.70 9.51 7.94
N ILE A 55 5.67 10.20 7.34
CA ILE A 55 5.52 11.62 6.99
C ILE A 55 4.50 11.80 5.88
N SER A 56 4.48 10.94 4.88
CA SER A 56 3.47 10.98 3.82
C SER A 56 2.06 10.76 4.38
N LEU A 57 1.88 9.84 5.32
CA LEU A 57 0.60 9.63 6.00
C LEU A 57 0.20 10.83 6.84
N ALA A 58 1.14 11.40 7.62
CA ALA A 58 0.87 12.59 8.41
C ALA A 58 0.43 13.77 7.52
N LEU A 59 1.09 13.99 6.39
CA LEU A 59 0.71 15.01 5.41
C LEU A 59 -0.71 14.78 4.88
N GLN A 60 -1.06 13.53 4.53
CA GLN A 60 -2.40 13.17 4.03
C GLN A 60 -3.48 13.42 5.10
N VAL A 61 -3.22 13.03 6.34
CA VAL A 61 -4.14 13.29 7.47
C VAL A 61 -4.31 14.79 7.69
N CYS A 62 -3.23 15.57 7.64
CA CYS A 62 -3.31 17.04 7.73
C CYS A 62 -4.14 17.64 6.59
N LEU A 63 -3.92 17.23 5.34
CA LEU A 63 -4.69 17.70 4.19
C LEU A 63 -6.18 17.34 4.31
N LEU A 64 -6.49 16.12 4.75
CA LEU A 64 -7.87 15.71 5.03
C LEU A 64 -8.50 16.54 6.15
N GLY A 65 -7.76 16.82 7.21
CA GLY A 65 -8.20 17.68 8.31
C GLY A 65 -8.49 19.12 7.86
N ILE A 66 -7.61 19.71 7.06
CA ILE A 66 -7.81 21.05 6.49
C ILE A 66 -9.08 21.07 5.61
N TRP A 67 -9.25 20.05 4.77
CA TRP A 67 -10.43 19.95 3.91
C TRP A 67 -11.72 19.79 4.72
N ALA A 68 -11.70 19.01 5.79
CA ALA A 68 -12.81 18.85 6.71
C ALA A 68 -13.19 20.17 7.41
N LEU A 69 -12.18 20.92 7.88
CA LEU A 69 -12.38 22.24 8.51
C LEU A 69 -13.01 23.25 7.54
N GLN A 70 -12.59 23.26 6.27
CA GLN A 70 -13.15 24.16 5.26
C GLN A 70 -14.63 23.87 4.97
N ARG A 71 -15.05 22.61 5.13
CA ARG A 71 -16.46 22.20 4.91
C ARG A 71 -17.29 22.20 6.17
N ALA A 72 -16.70 22.48 7.33
CA ALA A 72 -17.34 22.37 8.65
C ALA A 72 -17.96 20.98 8.90
N GLU A 73 -17.32 19.93 8.36
CA GLU A 73 -17.75 18.54 8.48
C GLU A 73 -16.68 17.70 9.17
N SER A 74 -17.05 16.51 9.66
CA SER A 74 -16.06 15.58 10.20
C SER A 74 -15.30 14.92 9.06
N PRO A 75 -13.98 14.61 9.22
CA PRO A 75 -13.22 13.89 8.20
C PRO A 75 -13.88 12.56 7.82
N TRP A 76 -14.52 11.91 8.78
CA TRP A 76 -15.19 10.63 8.58
C TRP A 76 -16.44 10.74 7.72
N SER A 77 -17.30 11.74 7.96
CA SER A 77 -18.49 11.99 7.14
C SER A 77 -18.14 12.34 5.71
N LEU A 78 -17.09 13.15 5.51
CA LEU A 78 -16.60 13.49 4.16
C LEU A 78 -16.14 12.25 3.38
N LEU A 79 -15.39 11.36 4.03
CA LEU A 79 -14.94 10.12 3.40
C LEU A 79 -16.11 9.21 3.05
N THR A 80 -17.09 9.07 3.95
CA THR A 80 -18.29 8.23 3.71
C THR A 80 -19.11 8.79 2.55
N GLN A 81 -19.42 10.09 2.53
CA GLN A 81 -20.15 10.73 1.43
C GLN A 81 -19.41 10.61 0.10
N SER A 82 -18.09 10.79 0.11
CA SER A 82 -17.27 10.64 -1.09
C SER A 82 -17.31 9.21 -1.63
N MET A 83 -17.28 8.21 -0.75
CA MET A 83 -17.39 6.79 -1.11
C MET A 83 -18.78 6.47 -1.68
N GLU A 84 -19.85 6.92 -1.01
CA GLU A 84 -21.22 6.74 -1.51
C GLU A 84 -21.40 7.36 -2.88
N THR A 85 -20.88 8.57 -3.09
CA THR A 85 -20.93 9.24 -4.38
C THR A 85 -20.19 8.46 -5.47
N ALA A 86 -18.98 7.95 -5.16
CA ALA A 86 -18.20 7.14 -6.09
C ALA A 86 -18.91 5.82 -6.44
N PHE A 87 -19.54 5.15 -5.46
CA PHE A 87 -20.31 3.93 -5.71
C PHE A 87 -21.55 4.21 -6.56
N ARG A 88 -22.28 5.31 -6.31
CA ARG A 88 -23.43 5.72 -7.12
C ARG A 88 -23.03 6.00 -8.56
N GLN A 89 -21.99 6.80 -8.78
CA GLN A 89 -21.47 7.09 -10.12
C GLN A 89 -21.02 5.82 -10.84
N GLY A 90 -20.38 4.90 -10.13
CA GLY A 90 -20.03 3.58 -10.68
C GLY A 90 -21.27 2.78 -11.11
N MET A 91 -22.33 2.80 -10.31
CA MET A 91 -23.58 2.10 -10.63
C MET A 91 -24.31 2.72 -11.82
N GLU A 92 -24.32 4.05 -11.95
CA GLU A 92 -24.91 4.75 -13.09
C GLU A 92 -24.25 4.36 -14.42
N LEU A 93 -22.95 4.07 -14.40
CA LEU A 93 -22.22 3.60 -15.58
C LEU A 93 -22.62 2.19 -16.03
N TYR A 94 -23.10 1.35 -15.08
CA TYR A 94 -23.48 -0.04 -15.35
C TYR A 94 -24.99 -0.27 -15.48
N GLY A 95 -25.83 0.68 -15.04
CA GLY A 95 -27.27 0.51 -14.88
C GLY A 95 -28.13 1.42 -15.74
N HIS A 96 -28.34 1.09 -17.01
CA HIS A 96 -29.41 1.66 -17.82
C HIS A 96 -30.65 0.73 -17.91
N GLY A 97 -30.91 -0.07 -16.87
CA GLY A 97 -32.12 -0.89 -16.78
C GLY A 97 -33.22 -0.23 -15.96
N SER A 98 -34.49 -0.43 -16.32
CA SER A 98 -35.65 -0.03 -15.51
C SER A 98 -35.67 -0.84 -14.21
N MET A 99 -35.09 -0.28 -13.14
CA MET A 99 -35.09 -0.90 -11.81
C MET A 99 -36.43 -0.63 -11.11
N THR A 100 -36.94 -1.62 -10.41
CA THR A 100 -38.09 -1.45 -9.52
C THR A 100 -37.70 -0.60 -8.31
N THR A 101 -38.68 0.00 -7.65
CA THR A 101 -38.47 0.79 -6.43
C THR A 101 -37.81 -0.03 -5.33
N GLU A 102 -38.16 -1.31 -5.23
CA GLU A 102 -37.61 -2.23 -4.24
C GLU A 102 -36.14 -2.61 -4.50
N GLU A 103 -35.78 -2.85 -5.77
CA GLU A 103 -34.40 -3.09 -6.18
C GLU A 103 -33.52 -1.86 -5.92
N SER A 104 -34.03 -0.67 -6.21
CA SER A 104 -33.32 0.60 -5.94
C SER A 104 -33.05 0.81 -4.46
N ALA A 105 -34.02 0.44 -3.58
CA ALA A 105 -33.84 0.53 -2.13
C ALA A 105 -32.77 -0.45 -1.60
N ARG A 106 -32.80 -1.70 -2.08
CA ARG A 106 -31.79 -2.72 -1.71
C ARG A 106 -30.39 -2.34 -2.17
N ILE A 107 -30.25 -1.78 -3.38
CA ILE A 107 -28.98 -1.31 -3.89
C ILE A 107 -28.45 -0.14 -3.05
N LYS A 108 -29.30 0.82 -2.71
CA LYS A 108 -28.93 1.98 -1.87
C LYS A 108 -28.43 1.52 -0.48
N GLU A 109 -29.10 0.57 0.13
CA GLU A 109 -28.67 0.01 1.41
C GLU A 109 -27.33 -0.75 1.27
N GLY A 110 -27.16 -1.52 0.19
CA GLY A 110 -25.90 -2.20 -0.11
C GLY A 110 -24.73 -1.23 -0.32
N ILE A 111 -24.95 -0.12 -1.03
CA ILE A 111 -23.95 0.94 -1.22
C ILE A 111 -23.56 1.56 0.12
N SER A 112 -24.53 1.91 0.97
CA SER A 112 -24.25 2.52 2.27
C SER A 112 -23.44 1.59 3.18
N ARG A 113 -23.79 0.30 3.25
CA ARG A 113 -23.01 -0.70 3.99
C ARG A 113 -21.60 -0.87 3.43
N ALA A 114 -21.46 -0.99 2.10
CA ALA A 114 -20.16 -1.13 1.46
C ALA A 114 -19.29 0.11 1.70
N SER A 115 -19.86 1.31 1.60
CA SER A 115 -19.14 2.57 1.85
C SER A 115 -18.60 2.63 3.27
N SER A 116 -19.43 2.30 4.26
CA SER A 116 -19.03 2.29 5.67
C SER A 116 -17.88 1.30 5.92
N LEU A 117 -17.97 0.08 5.37
CA LEU A 117 -16.90 -0.91 5.50
C LEU A 117 -15.60 -0.43 4.85
N VAL A 118 -15.66 0.14 3.63
CA VAL A 118 -14.48 0.66 2.94
C VAL A 118 -13.84 1.77 3.75
N VAL A 119 -14.63 2.70 4.32
CA VAL A 119 -14.10 3.81 5.12
C VAL A 119 -13.36 3.30 6.36
N VAL A 120 -13.86 2.25 7.04
CA VAL A 120 -13.15 1.60 8.16
C VAL A 120 -11.79 1.04 7.74
N LEU A 121 -11.66 0.52 6.51
CA LEU A 121 -10.42 -0.09 5.99
C LEU A 121 -9.44 0.95 5.41
N LEU A 122 -9.89 2.19 5.16
CA LEU A 122 -9.09 3.22 4.51
C LEU A 122 -7.72 3.46 5.16
N PRO A 123 -7.58 3.58 6.49
CA PRO A 123 -6.28 3.84 7.11
C PRO A 123 -5.22 2.79 6.73
N GLY A 124 -5.59 1.51 6.78
CA GLY A 124 -4.71 0.39 6.39
C GLY A 124 -4.40 0.39 4.89
N ILE A 125 -5.40 0.65 4.05
CA ILE A 125 -5.24 0.76 2.60
C ILE A 125 -4.32 1.93 2.25
N PHE A 126 -4.49 3.09 2.90
CA PHE A 126 -3.62 4.25 2.70
C PHE A 126 -2.16 3.95 3.08
N ALA A 127 -1.95 3.40 4.27
CA ALA A 127 -0.62 3.06 4.73
C ALA A 127 0.06 2.06 3.77
N SER A 128 -0.69 1.03 3.34
CA SER A 128 -0.21 0.03 2.38
C SER A 128 0.13 0.65 1.03
N THR A 129 -0.73 1.52 0.53
CA THR A 129 -0.51 2.20 -0.75
C THR A 129 0.72 3.10 -0.70
N ASN A 130 0.89 3.89 0.37
CA ASN A 130 2.09 4.70 0.56
C ASN A 130 3.35 3.84 0.59
N LEU A 131 3.34 2.72 1.31
CA LEU A 131 4.46 1.79 1.34
C LEU A 131 4.80 1.25 -0.06
N MET A 132 3.79 0.81 -0.81
CA MET A 132 3.97 0.30 -2.17
C MET A 132 4.51 1.36 -3.13
N LEU A 133 4.03 2.59 -3.01
CA LEU A 133 4.51 3.72 -3.81
C LEU A 133 5.96 4.06 -3.50
N GLN A 134 6.34 4.12 -2.22
CA GLN A 134 7.72 4.35 -1.82
C GLN A 134 8.64 3.23 -2.34
N TRP A 135 8.18 1.99 -2.26
CA TRP A 135 8.91 0.85 -2.78
C TRP A 135 9.05 0.89 -4.31
N TRP A 136 7.97 1.23 -5.01
CA TRP A 136 8.00 1.43 -6.46
C TRP A 136 8.96 2.54 -6.86
N THR A 137 8.93 3.67 -6.16
CA THR A 137 9.88 4.78 -6.38
C THR A 137 11.33 4.32 -6.23
N LEU A 138 11.64 3.51 -5.20
CA LEU A 138 12.96 2.91 -5.04
C LEU A 138 13.39 2.04 -6.22
N LEU A 139 12.47 1.20 -6.73
CA LEU A 139 12.75 0.34 -7.88
C LEU A 139 13.02 1.15 -9.14
N VAL A 140 12.24 2.20 -9.39
CA VAL A 140 12.43 3.13 -10.51
C VAL A 140 13.76 3.88 -10.38
N CYS A 141 14.04 4.47 -9.22
CA CYS A 141 15.26 5.17 -8.95
C CYS A 141 16.50 4.27 -9.12
N ARG A 142 16.42 3.01 -8.71
CA ARG A 142 17.48 2.02 -8.93
C ARG A 142 17.67 1.70 -10.41
N ARG A 143 16.62 1.70 -11.21
CA ARG A 143 16.69 1.40 -12.65
C ARG A 143 17.31 2.54 -13.46
N PHE A 144 17.16 3.78 -12.98
CA PHE A 144 17.61 4.98 -13.64
C PHE A 144 18.64 5.75 -12.79
N PRO A 145 19.91 5.27 -12.73
CA PRO A 145 20.94 5.85 -11.86
C PRO A 145 21.31 7.31 -12.22
N PHE A 146 20.98 7.79 -13.42
CA PHE A 146 21.20 9.18 -13.82
C PHE A 146 20.35 10.20 -13.06
N ILE A 147 19.28 9.75 -12.39
CA ILE A 147 18.47 10.59 -11.52
C ILE A 147 19.27 11.03 -10.27
N TRP A 148 20.27 10.23 -9.89
CA TRP A 148 21.17 10.52 -8.78
C TRP A 148 22.42 11.18 -9.35
N ASP A 149 22.49 12.51 -9.28
CA ASP A 149 23.60 13.31 -9.77
C ASP A 149 24.94 12.82 -9.14
N GLY A 150 25.60 11.90 -9.81
CA GLY A 150 26.96 11.32 -9.68
C GLY A 150 27.58 11.13 -8.29
N ALA A 151 27.25 11.92 -7.29
CA ALA A 151 28.04 12.03 -6.07
C ALA A 151 27.57 11.15 -4.89
N LYS A 152 26.32 10.77 -4.81
CA LYS A 152 25.77 10.02 -3.65
C LYS A 152 24.56 9.16 -4.02
N ALA A 153 24.65 8.33 -5.05
CA ALA A 153 23.66 7.25 -5.17
C ALA A 153 23.62 6.52 -3.83
N PRO A 154 22.48 6.54 -3.11
CA PRO A 154 22.38 5.79 -1.87
C PRO A 154 22.82 4.37 -2.18
N ARG A 155 23.68 3.78 -1.35
CA ARG A 155 24.00 2.35 -1.46
C ARG A 155 22.68 1.63 -1.20
N LEU A 156 21.88 1.49 -2.27
CA LEU A 156 20.67 0.69 -2.25
C LEU A 156 21.16 -0.73 -1.97
N GLU A 157 21.02 -1.13 -0.72
CA GLU A 157 21.23 -2.50 -0.30
C GLU A 157 20.51 -3.42 -1.28
N ARG A 158 21.05 -4.58 -1.48
CA ARG A 158 20.45 -5.56 -2.39
C ARG A 158 19.03 -5.85 -1.93
N LEU A 159 18.05 -5.30 -2.66
CA LEU A 159 16.62 -5.42 -2.30
C LEU A 159 16.14 -6.87 -2.21
N ASP A 160 16.83 -7.79 -2.86
CA ASP A 160 16.62 -9.22 -2.76
C ASP A 160 17.14 -9.82 -1.42
N GLU A 161 17.97 -9.09 -0.69
CA GLU A 161 18.42 -9.42 0.68
C GLU A 161 17.63 -8.65 1.74
N TRP A 162 16.76 -7.73 1.33
CA TRP A 162 15.98 -6.92 2.24
C TRP A 162 14.99 -7.76 3.07
N GLY A 163 14.89 -7.43 4.34
CA GLY A 163 13.93 -8.03 5.26
C GLY A 163 13.57 -7.07 6.39
N ILE A 164 12.42 -7.30 6.99
CA ILE A 164 11.99 -6.55 8.18
C ILE A 164 12.65 -7.12 9.44
N PRO A 165 12.90 -6.28 10.46
CA PRO A 165 13.36 -6.74 11.76
C PRO A 165 12.34 -7.68 12.43
N TYR A 166 12.84 -8.72 13.10
CA TYR A 166 12.01 -9.72 13.79
C TYR A 166 10.91 -9.15 14.70
N PRO A 167 11.11 -8.05 15.46
CA PRO A 167 10.07 -7.50 16.33
C PRO A 167 8.76 -7.09 15.60
N TRP A 168 8.80 -6.86 14.29
CA TRP A 168 7.60 -6.50 13.52
C TRP A 168 6.56 -7.62 13.43
N VAL A 169 6.98 -8.87 13.67
CA VAL A 169 6.03 -10.00 13.76
C VAL A 169 5.01 -9.80 14.87
N TRP A 170 5.42 -9.16 15.96
CA TRP A 170 4.51 -8.88 17.08
C TRP A 170 3.40 -7.91 16.71
N VAL A 171 3.66 -6.98 15.77
CA VAL A 171 2.63 -6.08 15.23
C VAL A 171 1.58 -6.89 14.45
N THR A 172 2.00 -7.89 13.68
CA THR A 172 1.08 -8.79 12.97
C THR A 172 0.24 -9.62 13.95
N ILE A 173 0.88 -10.17 14.98
CA ILE A 173 0.19 -10.93 16.04
C ILE A 173 -0.80 -10.04 16.79
N LEU A 174 -0.39 -8.83 17.15
CA LEU A 174 -1.27 -7.85 17.80
C LEU A 174 -2.48 -7.51 16.91
N GLY A 175 -2.26 -7.28 15.62
CA GLY A 175 -3.36 -7.04 14.67
C GLY A 175 -4.35 -8.19 14.63
N GLY A 176 -3.86 -9.44 14.63
CA GLY A 176 -4.71 -10.64 14.71
C GLY A 176 -5.48 -10.75 16.03
N LEU A 177 -4.83 -10.46 17.16
CA LEU A 177 -5.47 -10.48 18.47
C LEU A 177 -6.55 -9.40 18.58
N LEU A 178 -6.30 -8.18 18.12
CA LEU A 178 -7.26 -7.09 18.12
C LEU A 178 -8.47 -7.41 17.24
N LEU A 179 -8.27 -8.07 16.10
CA LEU A 179 -9.35 -8.47 15.20
C LEU A 179 -10.29 -9.51 15.87
N LEU A 180 -9.78 -10.35 16.75
CA LEU A 180 -10.55 -11.38 17.45
C LEU A 180 -11.28 -10.85 18.70
N MET A 181 -11.01 -9.61 19.12
CA MET A 181 -11.71 -9.01 20.26
C MET A 181 -13.14 -8.64 19.90
N PRO A 182 -14.13 -8.87 20.78
CA PRO A 182 -15.54 -8.56 20.55
C PRO A 182 -15.82 -7.06 20.77
N VAL A 183 -14.94 -6.19 20.31
CA VAL A 183 -15.03 -4.72 20.40
C VAL A 183 -14.81 -4.16 19.01
N GLU A 184 -15.83 -3.53 18.43
CA GLU A 184 -15.82 -3.06 17.03
C GLU A 184 -14.61 -2.15 16.72
N ASP A 185 -14.35 -1.16 17.57
CA ASP A 185 -13.25 -0.23 17.37
C ASP A 185 -11.88 -0.93 17.37
N LEU A 186 -11.67 -1.92 18.24
CA LEU A 186 -10.43 -2.69 18.29
C LEU A 186 -10.31 -3.61 17.08
N GLY A 187 -11.40 -4.21 16.62
CA GLY A 187 -11.45 -4.98 15.39
C GLY A 187 -11.05 -4.14 14.15
N ALA A 188 -11.55 -2.90 14.09
CA ALA A 188 -11.19 -1.95 13.04
C ALA A 188 -9.68 -1.62 13.04
N VAL A 189 -9.09 -1.40 14.21
CA VAL A 189 -7.63 -1.21 14.34
C VAL A 189 -6.89 -2.48 13.93
N GLY A 190 -7.35 -3.65 14.39
CA GLY A 190 -6.75 -4.95 14.06
C GLY A 190 -6.69 -5.22 12.56
N VAL A 191 -7.80 -5.04 11.85
CA VAL A 191 -7.85 -5.28 10.40
C VAL A 191 -6.95 -4.30 9.64
N ASN A 192 -6.89 -3.02 10.03
CA ASN A 192 -6.01 -2.04 9.40
C ASN A 192 -4.53 -2.37 9.61
N LEU A 193 -4.14 -2.82 10.80
CA LEU A 193 -2.79 -3.32 11.06
C LEU A 193 -2.46 -4.54 10.20
N LEU A 194 -3.38 -5.49 10.05
CA LEU A 194 -3.18 -6.68 9.22
C LEU A 194 -3.06 -6.33 7.74
N ILE A 195 -3.84 -5.39 7.22
CA ILE A 195 -3.73 -4.90 5.84
C ILE A 195 -2.34 -4.30 5.60
N PHE A 196 -1.89 -3.43 6.50
CA PHE A 196 -0.56 -2.82 6.40
C PHE A 196 0.56 -3.86 6.51
N MET A 197 0.52 -4.71 7.54
CA MET A 197 1.52 -5.75 7.73
C MET A 197 1.52 -6.81 6.63
N GLY A 198 0.35 -7.12 6.07
CA GLY A 198 0.23 -7.97 4.88
C GLY A 198 1.02 -7.41 3.69
N SER A 199 0.97 -6.10 3.49
CA SER A 199 1.75 -5.41 2.46
C SER A 199 3.26 -5.44 2.74
N VAL A 200 3.66 -5.28 3.99
CA VAL A 200 5.07 -5.40 4.41
C VAL A 200 5.59 -6.82 4.18
N HIS A 201 4.82 -7.83 4.59
CA HIS A 201 5.18 -9.24 4.37
C HIS A 201 5.17 -9.62 2.89
N PHE A 202 4.26 -9.05 2.09
CA PHE A 202 4.28 -9.22 0.64
C PHE A 202 5.59 -8.72 0.02
N LEU A 203 6.05 -7.52 0.39
CA LEU A 203 7.35 -6.99 -0.09
C LEU A 203 8.52 -7.87 0.36
N GLN A 204 8.50 -8.39 1.58
CA GLN A 204 9.50 -9.34 2.05
C GLN A 204 9.46 -10.64 1.24
N GLY A 205 8.28 -11.20 0.96
CA GLY A 205 8.10 -12.38 0.13
C GLY A 205 8.60 -12.18 -1.30
N MET A 206 8.37 -10.99 -1.87
CA MET A 206 8.94 -10.60 -3.18
C MET A 206 10.48 -10.55 -3.14
N ALA A 207 11.06 -10.07 -2.04
CA ALA A 207 12.52 -10.09 -1.85
C ALA A 207 13.06 -11.52 -1.76
N VAL A 208 12.38 -12.42 -1.02
CA VAL A 208 12.73 -13.86 -0.95
C VAL A 208 12.65 -14.51 -2.34
N LEU A 209 11.58 -14.26 -3.08
CA LEU A 209 11.37 -14.79 -4.43
C LEU A 209 12.46 -14.28 -5.40
N SER A 210 12.77 -12.98 -5.34
CA SER A 210 13.84 -12.37 -6.13
C SER A 210 15.21 -12.99 -5.82
N ASN A 211 15.49 -13.23 -4.54
CA ASN A 211 16.71 -13.90 -4.09
C ASN A 211 16.82 -15.32 -4.64
N LEU A 212 15.73 -16.10 -4.56
CA LEU A 212 15.65 -17.44 -5.11
C LEU A 212 15.92 -17.47 -6.62
N PHE A 213 15.29 -16.57 -7.37
CA PHE A 213 15.51 -16.48 -8.81
C PHE A 213 16.96 -16.15 -9.17
N ARG A 214 17.61 -15.31 -8.37
CA ARG A 214 19.02 -15.01 -8.55
C ARG A 214 19.92 -16.21 -8.29
N GLN A 215 19.68 -16.92 -7.17
CA GLN A 215 20.46 -18.09 -6.80
C GLN A 215 20.31 -19.24 -7.80
N ARG A 216 19.08 -19.45 -8.31
CA ARG A 216 18.77 -20.48 -9.31
C ARG A 216 19.09 -20.04 -10.74
N ARG A 217 19.64 -18.84 -10.95
CA ARG A 217 19.97 -18.25 -12.26
C ARG A 217 18.78 -18.30 -13.23
N VAL A 218 17.55 -18.12 -12.72
CA VAL A 218 16.35 -18.10 -13.55
C VAL A 218 16.46 -17.00 -14.61
N PRO A 219 16.19 -17.28 -15.91
CA PRO A 219 16.25 -16.27 -16.96
C PRO A 219 15.28 -15.11 -16.71
N PRO A 220 15.60 -13.87 -17.13
CA PRO A 220 14.79 -12.66 -16.88
C PRO A 220 13.35 -12.77 -17.37
N PHE A 221 13.12 -13.43 -18.49
CA PHE A 221 11.78 -13.66 -19.04
C PHE A 221 10.87 -14.41 -18.06
N PHE A 222 11.35 -15.53 -17.52
CA PHE A 222 10.59 -16.31 -16.54
C PHE A 222 10.34 -15.56 -15.23
N ARG A 223 11.32 -14.75 -14.77
CA ARG A 223 11.13 -13.88 -13.60
C ARG A 223 9.99 -12.90 -13.84
N GLY A 224 9.98 -12.23 -15.01
CA GLY A 224 8.90 -11.33 -15.41
C GLY A 224 7.54 -12.00 -15.45
N ALA A 225 7.46 -13.20 -16.05
CA ALA A 225 6.23 -13.99 -16.13
C ALA A 225 5.69 -14.38 -14.73
N VAL A 226 6.55 -14.83 -13.81
CA VAL A 226 6.14 -15.15 -12.43
C VAL A 226 5.68 -13.89 -11.67
N TYR A 227 6.39 -12.76 -11.79
CA TYR A 227 5.94 -11.52 -11.17
C TYR A 227 4.59 -11.06 -11.73
N ALA A 228 4.41 -11.11 -13.05
CA ALA A 228 3.11 -10.80 -13.65
C ALA A 228 2.00 -11.72 -13.12
N LEU A 229 2.26 -13.02 -13.02
CA LEU A 229 1.31 -13.98 -12.48
C LEU A 229 0.95 -13.69 -11.02
N VAL A 230 1.93 -13.33 -10.17
CA VAL A 230 1.70 -12.94 -8.78
C VAL A 230 0.78 -11.73 -8.70
N PHE A 231 0.94 -10.72 -9.58
CA PHE A 231 0.07 -9.54 -9.58
C PHE A 231 -1.31 -9.77 -10.19
N LEU A 232 -1.44 -10.74 -11.10
CA LEU A 232 -2.73 -11.08 -11.73
C LEU A 232 -3.60 -11.98 -10.84
N GLN A 233 -2.97 -12.80 -10.00
CA GLN A 233 -3.65 -13.80 -9.18
C GLN A 233 -3.67 -13.41 -7.70
N GLN A 234 -4.84 -13.04 -7.17
CA GLN A 234 -5.01 -12.66 -5.76
C GLN A 234 -4.52 -13.71 -4.77
N VAL A 235 -4.72 -14.99 -5.07
CA VAL A 235 -4.25 -16.08 -4.21
C VAL A 235 -2.72 -16.09 -4.11
N LEU A 236 -2.02 -15.81 -5.21
CA LEU A 236 -0.56 -15.75 -5.20
C LEU A 236 -0.01 -14.56 -4.41
N LEU A 237 -0.73 -13.43 -4.37
CA LEU A 237 -0.38 -12.32 -3.49
C LEU A 237 -0.35 -12.78 -2.02
N LEU A 238 -1.37 -13.50 -1.59
CA LEU A 238 -1.45 -14.05 -0.23
C LEU A 238 -0.35 -15.08 0.05
N VAL A 239 -0.09 -15.98 -0.92
CA VAL A 239 1.00 -16.97 -0.80
C VAL A 239 2.36 -16.27 -0.66
N VAL A 240 2.64 -15.25 -1.47
CA VAL A 240 3.89 -14.49 -1.39
C VAL A 240 3.98 -13.74 -0.07
N ALA A 241 2.89 -13.15 0.42
CA ALA A 241 2.87 -12.51 1.74
C ALA A 241 3.12 -13.52 2.87
N ALA A 242 2.53 -14.72 2.78
CA ALA A 242 2.79 -15.81 3.73
C ALA A 242 4.26 -16.26 3.69
N ILE A 243 4.86 -16.42 2.52
CA ILE A 243 6.29 -16.71 2.39
C ILE A 243 7.12 -15.63 3.09
N GLY A 244 6.79 -14.35 2.92
CA GLY A 244 7.47 -13.24 3.58
C GLY A 244 7.31 -13.28 5.10
N LEU A 245 6.11 -13.56 5.59
CA LEU A 245 5.86 -13.71 7.02
C LEU A 245 6.68 -14.87 7.61
N PHE A 246 6.62 -16.04 6.97
CA PHE A 246 7.31 -17.24 7.46
C PHE A 246 8.84 -17.20 7.28
N ASP A 247 9.37 -16.34 6.39
CA ASP A 247 10.82 -16.17 6.23
C ASP A 247 11.50 -15.69 7.52
N LEU A 248 10.75 -15.00 8.41
CA LEU A 248 11.24 -14.58 9.73
C LEU A 248 11.63 -15.76 10.64
N TRP A 249 11.01 -16.92 10.48
CA TRP A 249 11.30 -18.12 11.28
C TRP A 249 12.12 -19.14 10.52
N PHE A 250 11.85 -19.33 9.24
CA PHE A 250 12.45 -20.41 8.46
C PHE A 250 13.71 -20.01 7.70
N ASP A 251 13.97 -18.71 7.54
CA ASP A 251 15.10 -18.16 6.79
C ASP A 251 15.26 -18.89 5.43
N PHE A 252 14.20 -18.81 4.61
CA PHE A 252 14.14 -19.52 3.33
C PHE A 252 15.31 -19.20 2.40
N ARG A 253 15.87 -18.00 2.52
CA ARG A 253 17.03 -17.57 1.73
C ARG A 253 18.26 -18.39 1.98
N LYS A 254 18.49 -18.80 3.26
CA LYS A 254 19.61 -19.68 3.62
C LYS A 254 19.32 -21.14 3.27
N ARG A 255 18.06 -21.59 3.45
CA ARG A 255 17.70 -22.99 3.21
C ARG A 255 17.64 -23.34 1.72
N TRP A 256 17.15 -22.43 0.88
CA TRP A 256 17.03 -22.63 -0.56
C TRP A 256 18.29 -22.21 -1.33
N GLY A 257 19.24 -21.55 -0.66
CA GLY A 257 20.57 -21.25 -1.18
C GLY A 257 21.38 -22.52 -1.36
N SER A 258 21.98 -22.71 -2.52
CA SER A 258 22.86 -23.85 -2.77
C SER A 258 24.05 -23.82 -1.82
N PRO A 259 24.46 -24.98 -1.21
CA PRO A 259 25.63 -25.07 -0.33
C PRO A 259 26.98 -24.84 -1.02
N THR A 260 27.00 -24.59 -2.33
CA THR A 260 28.20 -24.71 -3.20
C THR A 260 29.09 -23.48 -3.31
N LEU A 261 29.01 -22.52 -2.39
CA LEU A 261 29.99 -21.40 -2.36
C LEU A 261 30.69 -21.23 -1.01
N ARG A 262 30.96 -22.36 -0.32
CA ARG A 262 31.95 -22.42 0.76
C ARG A 262 33.04 -23.43 0.34
N ALA A 263 33.85 -23.05 -0.61
CA ALA A 263 35.14 -23.63 -0.88
C ALA A 263 36.10 -22.50 -1.23
#